data_158bc1e56570c1e789dbbc4522cd28e2
#
_entry.id   158bc1e56570c1e789dbbc4522cd28e2
#
_cell.length_a   1.000
_cell.length_b   1.000
_cell.length_c   1.000
_cell.angle_alpha   90.00
_cell.angle_beta   90.00
_cell.angle_gamma   90.00
#
_symmetry.space_group_name_H-M   'P 1'
#
loop_
_entity.id
_entity.type
_entity.pdbx_description
1 polymer ?
#
loop_
_entity_poly.entity_id
_entity_poly.type
_entity_poly.pdbx_seq_one_letter_code
_entity_poly.pdbx_strand_id
1 'polypeptide(L)'
;MRFKICHNLSKTVFCVNIIKMHDIWNPWHGCKKCSEGCQNCYMYHMDAKHGNFDSETVRKTNMMNYPLLRDKNGSYRIKSGESVRICMTSDFFVEEADKWRGEAFEVIASRPDVKFFILTKRPERVEKLLPQWWGDGLENVLFNVTCENQKRTDERIPIMFGLPFKHKGIMTAPLLEEITIEKYLQKGIIEQVVCGGENYNGARECNYDWVKRLSDECKSQNVTFAFIETGNNYVKHGERFFGESKQQQAKRAYFERLEVVGKKPEYYYSDGFGLPLKDDELYKPHYRRICLTCGSRLICNGCSDCGKCTDEIVSEKEVKAFDERAKL
;
A
#
# COMPACT_ATOMS: atom_id res chain seq x y z
N MET A 1 24.86 1.70 -29.59
CA MET A 1 23.91 0.84 -28.86
C MET A 1 22.50 1.26 -29.24
N ARG A 2 21.76 0.40 -29.91
CA ARG A 2 20.41 0.73 -30.39
C ARG A 2 19.40 0.46 -29.26
N PHE A 3 18.80 1.52 -28.74
CA PHE A 3 17.64 1.41 -27.87
C PHE A 3 16.49 0.81 -28.70
N LYS A 4 16.07 -0.40 -28.39
CA LYS A 4 14.82 -0.95 -28.90
C LYS A 4 13.67 -0.33 -28.11
N ILE A 5 13.00 0.63 -28.74
CA ILE A 5 11.75 1.20 -28.25
C ILE A 5 10.71 0.08 -28.29
N CYS A 6 10.03 -0.15 -27.17
CA CYS A 6 8.89 -1.08 -27.10
C CYS A 6 7.80 -0.67 -28.10
N HIS A 7 7.72 -1.34 -29.24
CA HIS A 7 6.77 -1.04 -30.32
C HIS A 7 5.53 -1.93 -30.30
N ASN A 8 5.09 -2.38 -29.11
CA ASN A 8 3.88 -3.19 -29.05
C ASN A 8 2.99 -2.78 -27.86
N LEU A 9 2.07 -1.86 -28.11
CA LEU A 9 1.08 -1.34 -27.14
C LEU A 9 0.30 -2.45 -26.38
N SER A 10 0.10 -3.61 -27.00
CA SER A 10 -0.60 -4.74 -26.37
C SER A 10 0.24 -5.48 -25.32
N LYS A 11 1.57 -5.40 -25.36
CA LYS A 11 2.46 -6.06 -24.38
C LYS A 11 2.72 -5.21 -23.13
N THR A 12 2.60 -3.90 -23.25
CA THR A 12 2.85 -2.95 -22.14
C THR A 12 1.75 -2.98 -21.10
N VAL A 13 0.52 -3.34 -21.48
CA VAL A 13 -0.65 -3.43 -20.60
C VAL A 13 -0.47 -4.46 -19.49
N PHE A 14 0.41 -5.44 -19.66
CA PHE A 14 0.60 -6.52 -18.69
C PHE A 14 1.66 -6.25 -17.62
N CYS A 15 2.54 -5.28 -17.81
CA CYS A 15 3.58 -4.97 -16.80
C CYS A 15 3.01 -4.35 -15.52
N VAL A 16 1.83 -3.73 -15.56
CA VAL A 16 1.19 -3.10 -14.41
C VAL A 16 0.36 -4.07 -13.57
N ASN A 17 -0.07 -5.19 -14.14
CA ASN A 17 -0.93 -6.16 -13.46
C ASN A 17 -0.17 -7.31 -12.78
N ILE A 18 1.15 -7.28 -12.74
CA ILE A 18 1.94 -8.29 -12.04
C ILE A 18 2.54 -7.66 -10.77
N ILE A 19 1.66 -7.17 -9.92
CA ILE A 19 1.91 -7.27 -8.50
C ILE A 19 1.79 -8.75 -8.22
N LYS A 20 2.90 -9.41 -7.91
CA LYS A 20 2.86 -10.80 -7.44
C LYS A 20 1.78 -10.90 -6.40
N MET A 21 0.92 -11.91 -6.49
CA MET A 21 -0.12 -12.19 -5.50
C MET A 21 0.44 -12.42 -4.09
N HIS A 22 1.76 -12.42 -3.94
CA HIS A 22 2.47 -12.59 -2.67
C HIS A 22 2.41 -11.40 -1.73
N ASP A 23 2.05 -10.21 -2.19
CA ASP A 23 2.01 -9.01 -1.36
C ASP A 23 0.63 -8.73 -0.74
N ILE A 24 -0.37 -9.58 -0.98
CA ILE A 24 -1.74 -9.43 -0.47
C ILE A 24 -2.17 -10.67 0.30
N TRP A 25 -2.63 -10.45 1.52
CA TRP A 25 -3.23 -11.48 2.36
C TRP A 25 -4.63 -11.04 2.83
N ASN A 26 -5.65 -11.76 2.37
CA ASN A 26 -7.03 -11.52 2.75
C ASN A 26 -7.53 -12.71 3.58
N PRO A 27 -7.34 -12.74 4.92
CA PRO A 27 -7.83 -13.81 5.78
C PRO A 27 -9.36 -13.86 5.82
N TRP A 28 -10.03 -12.76 5.53
CA TRP A 28 -11.46 -12.64 5.30
C TRP A 28 -11.76 -11.69 4.15
N HIS A 29 -12.97 -11.76 3.64
CA HIS A 29 -13.49 -10.94 2.56
C HIS A 29 -14.86 -10.38 2.94
N GLY A 30 -15.20 -9.21 2.40
CA GLY A 30 -16.40 -8.46 2.72
C GLY A 30 -16.14 -7.42 3.81
N CYS A 31 -16.92 -6.33 3.80
CA CYS A 31 -16.73 -5.22 4.72
C CYS A 31 -18.00 -4.39 4.83
N LYS A 32 -18.28 -3.82 5.99
CA LYS A 32 -19.32 -2.83 6.18
C LYS A 32 -18.76 -1.41 6.06
N LYS A 33 -19.52 -0.53 5.43
CA LYS A 33 -19.16 0.88 5.30
C LYS A 33 -19.21 1.56 6.66
N CYS A 34 -18.22 2.39 6.97
CA CYS A 34 -18.14 3.09 8.27
C CYS A 34 -17.79 4.58 8.15
N SER A 35 -17.44 5.06 6.97
CA SER A 35 -17.13 6.47 6.76
C SER A 35 -17.34 6.89 5.29
N GLU A 36 -17.15 8.17 5.04
CA GLU A 36 -17.32 8.77 3.70
C GLU A 36 -16.43 8.11 2.65
N GLY A 37 -15.21 7.71 3.04
CA GLY A 37 -14.28 7.00 2.16
C GLY A 37 -14.69 5.58 1.77
N CYS A 38 -15.78 5.06 2.35
CA CYS A 38 -16.33 3.76 1.99
C CYS A 38 -17.42 3.85 0.91
N GLN A 39 -17.89 5.06 0.54
CA GLN A 39 -19.03 5.22 -0.38
C GLN A 39 -18.76 4.55 -1.71
N ASN A 40 -17.62 4.84 -2.34
CA ASN A 40 -17.23 4.33 -3.65
C ASN A 40 -16.06 3.33 -3.52
N CYS A 41 -16.08 2.50 -2.47
CA CYS A 41 -14.99 1.55 -2.22
C CYS A 41 -14.85 0.56 -3.36
N TYR A 42 -13.61 0.41 -3.84
CA TYR A 42 -13.28 -0.46 -4.97
C TYR A 42 -13.65 -1.93 -4.74
N MET A 43 -13.67 -2.40 -3.50
CA MET A 43 -14.04 -3.77 -3.16
C MET A 43 -15.48 -4.08 -3.62
N TYR A 44 -16.45 -3.21 -3.30
CA TYR A 44 -17.84 -3.37 -3.74
C TYR A 44 -17.96 -3.35 -5.26
N HIS A 45 -17.21 -2.46 -5.93
CA HIS A 45 -17.17 -2.41 -7.39
C HIS A 45 -16.63 -3.70 -8.01
N MET A 46 -15.55 -4.24 -7.45
CA MET A 46 -14.94 -5.48 -7.95
C MET A 46 -15.84 -6.68 -7.70
N ASP A 47 -16.48 -6.75 -6.53
CA ASP A 47 -17.41 -7.80 -6.20
C ASP A 47 -18.59 -7.81 -7.17
N ALA A 48 -19.22 -6.66 -7.40
CA ALA A 48 -20.32 -6.53 -8.37
C ALA A 48 -19.89 -6.95 -9.77
N LYS A 49 -18.67 -6.56 -10.21
CA LYS A 49 -18.12 -6.97 -11.50
C LYS A 49 -17.94 -8.48 -11.63
N HIS A 50 -17.70 -9.18 -10.52
CA HIS A 50 -17.58 -10.65 -10.47
C HIS A 50 -18.88 -11.36 -10.10
N GLY A 51 -20.01 -10.65 -10.08
CA GLY A 51 -21.33 -11.21 -9.78
C GLY A 51 -21.58 -11.48 -8.29
N ASN A 52 -20.73 -10.96 -7.40
CA ASN A 52 -20.92 -11.01 -5.96
C ASN A 52 -21.58 -9.72 -5.48
N PHE A 53 -22.85 -9.81 -5.08
CA PHE A 53 -23.64 -8.66 -4.59
C PHE A 53 -23.82 -8.65 -3.08
N ASP A 54 -23.20 -9.59 -2.36
CA ASP A 54 -23.25 -9.73 -0.91
C ASP A 54 -21.90 -9.32 -0.27
N SER A 55 -21.40 -8.15 -0.67
CA SER A 55 -20.08 -7.64 -0.22
C SER A 55 -20.07 -7.20 1.24
N GLU A 56 -21.23 -6.99 1.87
CA GLU A 56 -21.34 -6.61 3.28
C GLU A 56 -21.28 -7.82 4.21
N THR A 57 -21.52 -9.03 3.71
CA THR A 57 -21.32 -10.26 4.49
C THR A 57 -19.84 -10.61 4.58
N VAL A 58 -19.30 -10.46 5.78
CA VAL A 58 -17.88 -10.78 6.03
C VAL A 58 -17.72 -12.29 6.22
N ARG A 59 -16.82 -12.88 5.42
CA ARG A 59 -16.56 -14.32 5.36
C ARG A 59 -15.08 -14.63 5.55
N LYS A 60 -14.77 -15.64 6.39
CA LYS A 60 -13.41 -16.21 6.45
C LYS A 60 -13.07 -16.82 5.08
N THR A 61 -11.89 -16.55 4.59
CA THR A 61 -11.38 -17.15 3.35
C THR A 61 -10.57 -18.42 3.66
N ASN A 62 -10.25 -19.16 2.62
CA ASN A 62 -9.31 -20.29 2.72
C ASN A 62 -7.84 -19.84 2.78
N MET A 63 -7.59 -18.52 2.80
CA MET A 63 -6.26 -17.92 2.78
C MET A 63 -5.73 -17.56 4.18
N MET A 64 -6.42 -17.95 5.27
CA MET A 64 -6.01 -17.62 6.63
C MET A 64 -4.53 -17.93 6.88
N ASN A 65 -4.06 -19.10 6.50
CA ASN A 65 -2.68 -19.54 6.69
C ASN A 65 -1.75 -19.23 5.50
N TYR A 66 -2.16 -18.34 4.59
CA TYR A 66 -1.36 -18.04 3.39
C TYR A 66 0.08 -17.59 3.68
N PRO A 67 0.36 -16.73 4.69
CA PRO A 67 1.73 -16.36 5.01
C PRO A 67 2.62 -17.52 5.48
N LEU A 68 2.02 -18.63 5.93
CA LEU A 68 2.72 -19.82 6.40
C LEU A 68 2.93 -20.86 5.30
N LEU A 69 2.40 -20.65 4.09
CA LEU A 69 2.53 -21.62 3.00
C LEU A 69 3.97 -21.74 2.52
N ARG A 70 4.37 -23.01 2.32
CA ARG A 70 5.67 -23.36 1.78
C ARG A 70 5.57 -23.88 0.34
N ASP A 71 6.64 -23.77 -0.40
CA ASP A 71 6.81 -24.35 -1.71
C ASP A 71 7.21 -25.83 -1.60
N LYS A 72 7.44 -26.47 -2.76
CA LYS A 72 7.84 -27.89 -2.82
C LYS A 72 9.22 -28.17 -2.19
N ASN A 73 10.05 -27.14 -2.04
CA ASN A 73 11.39 -27.21 -1.46
C ASN A 73 11.39 -26.92 0.05
N GLY A 74 10.22 -26.72 0.65
CA GLY A 74 10.08 -26.39 2.05
C GLY A 74 10.29 -24.92 2.41
N SER A 75 10.62 -24.05 1.44
CA SER A 75 10.79 -22.62 1.65
C SER A 75 9.46 -21.90 1.71
N TYR A 76 9.35 -20.85 2.52
CA TYR A 76 8.16 -20.02 2.53
C TYR A 76 7.93 -19.35 1.16
N ARG A 77 6.67 -19.33 0.72
CA ARG A 77 6.29 -18.62 -0.52
C ARG A 77 6.50 -17.13 -0.40
N ILE A 78 6.16 -16.53 0.75
CA ILE A 78 6.50 -15.17 1.11
C ILE A 78 7.89 -15.22 1.74
N LYS A 79 8.86 -14.56 1.13
CA LYS A 79 10.26 -14.59 1.58
C LYS A 79 10.48 -13.62 2.74
N SER A 80 11.49 -13.87 3.55
CA SER A 80 11.91 -12.95 4.62
C SER A 80 12.21 -11.56 4.05
N GLY A 81 11.71 -10.49 4.68
CA GLY A 81 11.83 -9.11 4.22
C GLY A 81 10.77 -8.65 3.21
N GLU A 82 9.93 -9.55 2.67
CA GLU A 82 8.81 -9.12 1.82
C GLU A 82 7.74 -8.38 2.63
N SER A 83 7.01 -7.48 1.96
CA SER A 83 5.90 -6.74 2.55
C SER A 83 4.56 -7.33 2.11
N VAL A 84 3.67 -7.56 3.08
CA VAL A 84 2.34 -8.14 2.88
C VAL A 84 1.27 -7.15 3.34
N ARG A 85 0.38 -6.75 2.43
CA ARG A 85 -0.78 -5.92 2.74
C ARG A 85 -1.94 -6.80 3.17
N ILE A 86 -2.51 -6.50 4.33
CA ILE A 86 -3.57 -7.33 4.91
C ILE A 86 -4.93 -6.69 4.61
N CYS A 87 -5.93 -7.54 4.35
CA CYS A 87 -7.33 -7.17 4.18
C CYS A 87 -7.57 -6.11 3.09
N MET A 88 -6.97 -6.28 1.91
CA MET A 88 -7.26 -5.41 0.76
C MET A 88 -8.72 -5.51 0.28
N THR A 89 -9.45 -6.57 0.66
CA THR A 89 -10.87 -6.77 0.36
C THR A 89 -11.76 -6.74 1.62
N SER A 90 -11.26 -6.09 2.70
CA SER A 90 -11.98 -5.94 3.96
C SER A 90 -11.33 -4.82 4.79
N ASP A 91 -11.70 -4.72 6.07
CA ASP A 91 -10.97 -4.00 7.11
C ASP A 91 -10.48 -5.01 8.14
N PHE A 92 -9.22 -4.88 8.61
CA PHE A 92 -8.68 -5.84 9.58
C PHE A 92 -9.42 -5.82 10.92
N PHE A 93 -10.04 -4.69 11.28
CA PHE A 93 -10.79 -4.52 12.51
C PHE A 93 -12.31 -4.45 12.32
N VAL A 94 -12.84 -5.01 11.21
CA VAL A 94 -14.29 -5.18 11.03
C VAL A 94 -14.86 -6.12 12.10
N GLU A 95 -16.05 -5.82 12.63
CA GLU A 95 -16.64 -6.52 13.79
C GLU A 95 -16.85 -8.01 13.54
N GLU A 96 -17.37 -8.34 12.38
CA GLU A 96 -17.71 -9.71 12.01
C GLU A 96 -16.50 -10.66 11.98
N ALA A 97 -15.29 -10.09 11.87
CA ALA A 97 -14.03 -10.84 11.88
C ALA A 97 -13.44 -11.06 13.29
N ASP A 98 -14.07 -10.55 14.36
CA ASP A 98 -13.55 -10.66 15.74
C ASP A 98 -13.22 -12.11 16.12
N LYS A 99 -14.08 -13.04 15.72
CA LYS A 99 -13.91 -14.48 15.97
C LYS A 99 -12.72 -15.14 15.25
N TRP A 100 -12.14 -14.49 14.25
CA TRP A 100 -11.01 -15.02 13.48
C TRP A 100 -9.71 -14.19 13.66
N ARG A 101 -9.83 -13.00 14.23
CA ARG A 101 -8.71 -12.05 14.33
C ARG A 101 -7.57 -12.58 15.18
N GLY A 102 -7.88 -13.30 16.25
CA GLY A 102 -6.86 -13.95 17.08
C GLY A 102 -5.96 -14.87 16.25
N GLU A 103 -6.55 -15.74 15.40
CA GLU A 103 -5.80 -16.61 14.49
C GLU A 103 -4.92 -15.81 13.52
N ALA A 104 -5.42 -14.67 13.01
CA ALA A 104 -4.62 -13.82 12.13
C ALA A 104 -3.43 -13.16 12.86
N PHE A 105 -3.61 -12.76 14.11
CA PHE A 105 -2.49 -12.26 14.94
C PHE A 105 -1.42 -13.33 15.19
N GLU A 106 -1.81 -14.58 15.45
CA GLU A 106 -0.87 -15.69 15.57
C GLU A 106 -0.08 -15.94 14.27
N VAL A 107 -0.73 -15.83 13.12
CA VAL A 107 -0.05 -15.91 11.82
C VAL A 107 0.96 -14.79 11.64
N ILE A 108 0.62 -13.54 12.02
CA ILE A 108 1.54 -12.39 11.97
C ILE A 108 2.75 -12.65 12.89
N ALA A 109 2.51 -13.06 14.13
CA ALA A 109 3.54 -13.33 15.11
C ALA A 109 4.48 -14.50 14.70
N SER A 110 3.94 -15.48 13.98
CA SER A 110 4.72 -16.64 13.46
C SER A 110 5.65 -16.28 12.29
N ARG A 111 5.55 -15.05 11.76
CA ARG A 111 6.37 -14.59 10.63
C ARG A 111 7.04 -13.24 10.95
N PRO A 112 7.92 -13.20 11.98
CA PRO A 112 8.64 -11.99 12.36
C PRO A 112 9.65 -11.53 11.30
N ASP A 113 9.88 -12.38 10.29
CA ASP A 113 10.72 -12.15 9.12
C ASP A 113 9.99 -11.42 7.96
N VAL A 114 8.68 -11.19 8.06
CA VAL A 114 7.85 -10.57 7.01
C VAL A 114 7.25 -9.25 7.51
N LYS A 115 7.28 -8.21 6.69
CA LYS A 115 6.64 -6.93 7.02
C LYS A 115 5.15 -7.01 6.73
N PHE A 116 4.33 -6.80 7.76
CA PHE A 116 2.89 -6.74 7.63
C PHE A 116 2.38 -5.30 7.63
N PHE A 117 1.62 -4.96 6.58
CA PHE A 117 0.96 -3.66 6.45
C PHE A 117 -0.51 -3.80 6.82
N ILE A 118 -0.90 -3.26 7.96
CA ILE A 118 -2.28 -3.20 8.43
C ILE A 118 -2.87 -1.82 8.14
N LEU A 119 -4.06 -1.79 7.56
CA LEU A 119 -4.82 -0.57 7.30
C LEU A 119 -6.22 -0.69 7.89
N THR A 120 -6.68 0.35 8.59
CA THR A 120 -8.04 0.37 9.13
C THR A 120 -8.68 1.75 9.07
N LYS A 121 -10.01 1.76 9.03
CA LYS A 121 -10.85 2.92 9.26
C LYS A 121 -11.51 2.90 10.66
N ARG A 122 -11.12 1.91 11.50
CA ARG A 122 -11.70 1.64 12.83
C ARG A 122 -10.64 1.60 13.94
N PRO A 123 -9.79 2.65 14.08
CA PRO A 123 -8.72 2.63 15.09
C PRO A 123 -9.26 2.54 16.53
N GLU A 124 -10.49 3.01 16.79
CA GLU A 124 -11.16 2.97 18.09
C GLU A 124 -11.45 1.55 18.60
N ARG A 125 -11.37 0.56 17.71
CA ARG A 125 -11.59 -0.85 18.06
C ARG A 125 -10.31 -1.58 18.42
N VAL A 126 -9.16 -1.03 18.03
CA VAL A 126 -7.89 -1.75 18.00
C VAL A 126 -7.43 -2.18 19.37
N GLU A 127 -7.35 -1.25 20.33
CA GLU A 127 -6.78 -1.50 21.66
C GLU A 127 -7.41 -2.72 22.35
N LYS A 128 -8.73 -2.79 22.37
CA LYS A 128 -9.48 -3.89 23.02
C LYS A 128 -9.43 -5.22 22.27
N LEU A 129 -8.90 -5.25 21.04
CA LEU A 129 -8.86 -6.44 20.18
C LEU A 129 -7.44 -6.99 20.02
N LEU A 130 -6.43 -6.27 20.53
CA LEU A 130 -5.06 -6.77 20.55
C LEU A 130 -4.94 -7.96 21.51
N PRO A 131 -4.17 -9.00 21.17
CA PRO A 131 -3.94 -10.12 22.07
C PRO A 131 -3.10 -9.68 23.29
N GLN A 132 -3.26 -10.36 24.43
CA GLN A 132 -2.54 -10.01 25.65
C GLN A 132 -1.01 -10.03 25.50
N TRP A 133 -0.49 -10.87 24.63
CA TRP A 133 0.94 -10.98 24.36
C TRP A 133 1.50 -9.88 23.41
N TRP A 134 0.64 -8.98 22.89
CA TRP A 134 1.05 -7.96 21.91
C TRP A 134 2.12 -7.00 22.45
N GLY A 135 2.08 -6.68 23.74
CA GLY A 135 3.02 -5.76 24.39
C GLY A 135 3.04 -4.37 23.75
N ASP A 136 4.23 -3.83 23.54
CA ASP A 136 4.44 -2.53 22.89
C ASP A 136 4.39 -2.58 21.36
N GLY A 137 4.07 -3.73 20.80
CA GLY A 137 3.95 -3.96 19.38
C GLY A 137 5.10 -4.74 18.74
N LEU A 138 4.81 -5.33 17.58
CA LEU A 138 5.75 -6.12 16.81
C LEU A 138 6.62 -5.23 15.92
N GLU A 139 7.89 -5.61 15.77
CA GLU A 139 8.90 -4.87 14.97
C GLU A 139 8.61 -4.89 13.47
N ASN A 140 7.86 -5.86 13.02
CA ASN A 140 7.58 -6.11 11.60
C ASN A 140 6.17 -5.69 11.16
N VAL A 141 5.44 -4.94 12.00
CA VAL A 141 4.07 -4.49 11.69
C VAL A 141 4.03 -2.97 11.48
N LEU A 142 3.65 -2.54 10.30
CA LEU A 142 3.32 -1.16 9.99
C LEU A 142 1.81 -0.96 10.05
N PHE A 143 1.36 -0.19 11.03
CA PHE A 143 -0.03 0.13 11.25
C PHE A 143 -0.41 1.46 10.62
N ASN A 144 -1.50 1.47 9.84
CA ASN A 144 -1.97 2.66 9.16
C ASN A 144 -3.46 2.91 9.43
N VAL A 145 -3.81 4.18 9.49
CA VAL A 145 -5.21 4.62 9.49
C VAL A 145 -5.53 5.35 8.19
N THR A 146 -6.77 5.19 7.71
CA THR A 146 -7.22 5.95 6.55
C THR A 146 -7.70 7.33 6.99
N CYS A 147 -7.25 8.39 6.32
CA CYS A 147 -7.56 9.79 6.58
C CYS A 147 -8.10 10.43 5.29
N GLU A 148 -9.36 10.18 4.97
CA GLU A 148 -9.97 10.56 3.72
C GLU A 148 -10.43 12.04 3.66
N ASN A 149 -10.65 12.67 4.81
CA ASN A 149 -11.03 14.07 5.00
C ASN A 149 -10.49 14.59 6.33
N GLN A 150 -10.61 15.90 6.59
CA GLN A 150 -10.06 16.53 7.79
C GLN A 150 -10.70 15.97 9.07
N LYS A 151 -12.01 15.75 9.05
CA LYS A 151 -12.74 15.17 10.18
C LYS A 151 -12.14 13.80 10.58
N ARG A 152 -11.96 12.89 9.62
CA ARG A 152 -11.40 11.55 9.89
C ARG A 152 -9.92 11.61 10.25
N THR A 153 -9.20 12.58 9.73
CA THR A 153 -7.82 12.87 10.11
C THR A 153 -7.72 13.21 11.59
N ASP A 154 -8.54 14.17 12.04
CA ASP A 154 -8.53 14.66 13.42
C ASP A 154 -9.12 13.64 14.43
N GLU A 155 -10.00 12.75 13.99
CA GLU A 155 -10.52 11.66 14.81
C GLU A 155 -9.52 10.50 14.95
N ARG A 156 -8.90 10.05 13.85
CA ARG A 156 -8.19 8.76 13.83
C ARG A 156 -6.71 8.86 14.17
N ILE A 157 -6.03 9.93 13.79
CA ILE A 157 -4.59 10.05 14.08
C ILE A 157 -4.29 10.12 15.57
N PRO A 158 -5.01 10.89 16.40
CA PRO A 158 -4.79 10.90 17.85
C PRO A 158 -4.99 9.52 18.48
N ILE A 159 -6.00 8.76 18.05
CA ILE A 159 -6.21 7.38 18.50
C ILE A 159 -5.02 6.51 18.12
N MET A 160 -4.60 6.55 16.84
CA MET A 160 -3.45 5.79 16.35
C MET A 160 -2.18 6.06 17.16
N PHE A 161 -1.94 7.29 17.59
CA PHE A 161 -0.76 7.63 18.38
C PHE A 161 -0.72 6.90 19.73
N GLY A 162 -1.87 6.69 20.38
CA GLY A 162 -1.97 5.96 21.65
C GLY A 162 -1.86 4.43 21.51
N LEU A 163 -1.99 3.88 20.30
CA LEU A 163 -1.97 2.44 20.09
C LEU A 163 -0.54 1.86 20.15
N PRO A 164 -0.34 0.65 20.69
CA PRO A 164 0.96 0.00 20.82
C PRO A 164 1.41 -0.62 19.50
N PHE A 165 1.81 0.22 18.56
CA PHE A 165 2.48 -0.17 17.32
C PHE A 165 3.77 0.64 17.20
N LYS A 166 4.85 -0.03 16.83
CA LYS A 166 6.17 0.61 16.68
C LYS A 166 6.25 1.45 15.41
N HIS A 167 5.64 0.97 14.33
CA HIS A 167 5.62 1.64 13.04
C HIS A 167 4.22 2.10 12.69
N LYS A 168 4.09 3.39 12.37
CA LYS A 168 2.80 4.03 12.11
C LYS A 168 2.84 4.87 10.85
N GLY A 169 1.77 4.81 10.07
CA GLY A 169 1.60 5.57 8.83
C GLY A 169 0.17 6.04 8.61
N ILE A 170 -0.01 6.85 7.59
CA ILE A 170 -1.30 7.40 7.19
C ILE A 170 -1.57 7.01 5.74
N MET A 171 -2.82 6.68 5.44
CA MET A 171 -3.31 6.53 4.07
C MET A 171 -4.41 7.55 3.80
N THR A 172 -4.16 8.51 2.92
CA THR A 172 -5.15 9.46 2.40
C THR A 172 -5.66 8.99 1.03
N ALA A 173 -6.06 7.72 0.96
CA ALA A 173 -6.63 7.09 -0.22
C ALA A 173 -7.95 6.38 0.14
N PRO A 174 -9.11 6.97 -0.27
CA PRO A 174 -9.22 8.15 -1.12
C PRO A 174 -9.01 9.47 -0.38
N LEU A 175 -8.39 10.47 -1.03
CA LEU A 175 -8.40 11.86 -0.60
C LEU A 175 -9.66 12.54 -1.16
N LEU A 176 -10.51 13.07 -0.28
CA LEU A 176 -11.85 13.57 -0.65
C LEU A 176 -12.01 15.08 -0.53
N GLU A 177 -11.09 15.74 0.17
CA GLU A 177 -11.04 17.20 0.35
C GLU A 177 -9.61 17.62 0.69
N GLU A 178 -9.38 18.91 0.76
CA GLU A 178 -8.13 19.45 1.28
C GLU A 178 -8.01 19.13 2.76
N ILE A 179 -6.87 18.56 3.17
CA ILE A 179 -6.57 18.28 4.57
C ILE A 179 -5.18 18.80 4.92
N THR A 180 -4.95 19.05 6.20
CA THR A 180 -3.62 19.33 6.77
C THR A 180 -3.30 18.31 7.85
N ILE A 181 -2.06 17.81 7.80
CA ILE A 181 -1.52 16.82 8.75
C ILE A 181 -0.27 17.33 9.46
N GLU A 182 0.16 18.58 9.19
CA GLU A 182 1.42 19.13 9.68
C GLU A 182 1.58 18.99 11.19
N LYS A 183 0.56 19.36 11.99
CA LYS A 183 0.57 19.24 13.46
C LYS A 183 0.81 17.81 13.95
N TYR A 184 0.46 16.81 13.14
CA TYR A 184 0.66 15.40 13.46
C TYR A 184 2.04 14.92 13.03
N LEU A 185 2.55 15.38 11.88
CA LEU A 185 3.89 15.06 11.38
C LEU A 185 4.98 15.57 12.34
N GLN A 186 4.78 16.74 12.93
CA GLN A 186 5.69 17.35 13.92
C GLN A 186 5.91 16.48 15.17
N LYS A 187 5.04 15.49 15.43
CA LYS A 187 5.23 14.52 16.53
C LYS A 187 6.33 13.50 16.26
N GLY A 188 6.78 13.35 15.00
CA GLY A 188 7.83 12.42 14.62
C GLY A 188 7.45 10.93 14.71
N ILE A 189 6.14 10.63 14.81
CA ILE A 189 5.61 9.26 14.96
C ILE A 189 5.24 8.66 13.60
N ILE A 190 4.82 9.49 12.65
CA ILE A 190 4.37 9.06 11.33
C ILE A 190 5.58 8.86 10.42
N GLU A 191 5.74 7.66 9.89
CA GLU A 191 6.87 7.28 9.04
C GLU A 191 6.57 7.44 7.54
N GLN A 192 5.30 7.29 7.16
CA GLN A 192 4.88 7.43 5.78
C GLN A 192 3.46 7.96 5.63
N VAL A 193 3.22 8.63 4.52
CA VAL A 193 1.91 9.06 4.05
C VAL A 193 1.71 8.56 2.62
N VAL A 194 0.62 7.82 2.38
CA VAL A 194 0.26 7.32 1.06
C VAL A 194 -1.03 8.00 0.62
N CYS A 195 -1.02 8.64 -0.54
CA CYS A 195 -2.14 9.41 -1.08
C CYS A 195 -2.66 8.83 -2.39
N GLY A 196 -3.95 8.91 -2.62
CA GLY A 196 -4.59 8.53 -3.88
C GLY A 196 -6.05 8.98 -3.96
N GLY A 197 -6.56 9.11 -5.19
CA GLY A 197 -7.97 9.40 -5.46
C GLY A 197 -8.85 8.16 -5.49
N GLU A 198 -10.17 8.37 -5.61
CA GLU A 198 -11.13 7.28 -5.81
C GLU A 198 -11.03 6.69 -7.22
N ASN A 199 -11.20 5.38 -7.29
CA ASN A 199 -11.24 4.65 -8.56
C ASN A 199 -12.69 4.39 -9.01
N TYR A 200 -12.84 4.07 -10.31
CA TYR A 200 -14.08 3.64 -10.94
C TYR A 200 -15.15 4.72 -11.07
N ASN A 201 -16.34 4.31 -11.44
CA ASN A 201 -17.47 5.21 -11.67
C ASN A 201 -17.97 5.83 -10.36
N GLY A 202 -18.37 7.10 -10.43
CA GLY A 202 -18.84 7.85 -9.26
C GLY A 202 -17.69 8.43 -8.41
N ALA A 203 -16.44 8.32 -8.86
CA ALA A 203 -15.28 8.87 -8.17
C ALA A 203 -15.44 10.38 -7.92
N ARG A 204 -15.27 10.77 -6.65
CA ARG A 204 -15.22 12.17 -6.25
C ARG A 204 -13.91 12.79 -6.68
N GLU A 205 -13.86 14.09 -6.69
CA GLU A 205 -12.69 14.84 -7.09
C GLU A 205 -11.48 14.53 -6.20
N CYS A 206 -10.32 14.34 -6.84
CA CYS A 206 -9.02 14.42 -6.21
C CYS A 206 -8.28 15.60 -6.83
N ASN A 207 -7.97 16.61 -6.05
CA ASN A 207 -7.37 17.85 -6.53
C ASN A 207 -5.86 17.86 -6.34
N TYR A 208 -5.13 18.29 -7.38
CA TYR A 208 -3.67 18.41 -7.36
C TYR A 208 -3.16 19.25 -6.19
N ASP A 209 -3.80 20.39 -5.90
CA ASP A 209 -3.33 21.30 -4.86
C ASP A 209 -3.45 20.68 -3.47
N TRP A 210 -4.47 19.86 -3.22
CA TRP A 210 -4.60 19.09 -1.99
C TRP A 210 -3.47 18.06 -1.82
N VAL A 211 -3.16 17.34 -2.90
CA VAL A 211 -2.08 16.34 -2.92
C VAL A 211 -0.71 17.01 -2.74
N LYS A 212 -0.51 18.15 -3.43
CA LYS A 212 0.71 18.93 -3.35
C LYS A 212 0.95 19.44 -1.92
N ARG A 213 -0.08 19.95 -1.26
CA ARG A 213 -0.01 20.40 0.13
C ARG A 213 0.49 19.28 1.05
N LEU A 214 -0.11 18.09 0.96
CA LEU A 214 0.33 16.92 1.74
C LEU A 214 1.78 16.56 1.45
N SER A 215 2.20 16.60 0.20
CA SER A 215 3.60 16.40 -0.19
C SER A 215 4.53 17.42 0.44
N ASP A 216 4.17 18.72 0.39
CA ASP A 216 4.98 19.80 0.95
C ASP A 216 5.08 19.68 2.50
N GLU A 217 3.98 19.35 3.19
CA GLU A 217 3.98 19.10 4.64
C GLU A 217 4.88 17.90 4.99
N CYS A 218 4.81 16.79 4.24
CA CYS A 218 5.67 15.64 4.43
C CYS A 218 7.15 15.98 4.18
N LYS A 219 7.43 16.76 3.13
CA LYS A 219 8.78 17.21 2.79
C LYS A 219 9.38 18.07 3.90
N SER A 220 8.61 18.99 4.48
CA SER A 220 9.05 19.87 5.57
C SER A 220 9.45 19.09 6.83
N GLN A 221 8.82 17.93 7.08
CA GLN A 221 9.03 17.09 8.25
C GLN A 221 9.89 15.84 7.96
N ASN A 222 10.47 15.74 6.74
CA ASN A 222 11.27 14.59 6.31
C ASN A 222 10.54 13.24 6.43
N VAL A 223 9.23 13.23 6.14
CA VAL A 223 8.38 12.04 6.14
C VAL A 223 8.19 11.54 4.70
N THR A 224 8.22 10.23 4.51
CA THR A 224 7.99 9.63 3.19
C THR A 224 6.57 9.90 2.70
N PHE A 225 6.44 10.42 1.48
CA PHE A 225 5.16 10.64 0.81
C PHE A 225 5.11 9.92 -0.54
N ALA A 226 4.02 9.19 -0.79
CA ALA A 226 3.80 8.49 -2.05
C ALA A 226 2.42 8.84 -2.63
N PHE A 227 2.38 9.42 -3.83
CA PHE A 227 1.16 9.62 -4.60
C PHE A 227 0.98 8.45 -5.56
N ILE A 228 0.13 7.47 -5.17
CA ILE A 228 0.07 6.16 -5.86
C ILE A 228 -0.83 6.18 -7.10
N GLU A 229 -1.90 6.96 -7.10
CA GLU A 229 -2.85 7.07 -8.22
C GLU A 229 -3.70 8.34 -8.09
N THR A 230 -4.02 8.98 -9.22
CA THR A 230 -4.83 10.22 -9.25
C THR A 230 -6.31 9.97 -8.98
N GLY A 231 -6.75 8.71 -9.11
CA GLY A 231 -8.17 8.40 -9.12
C GLY A 231 -8.82 8.69 -10.49
N ASN A 232 -10.11 8.34 -10.60
CA ASN A 232 -10.86 8.44 -11.86
C ASN A 232 -11.46 9.84 -12.12
N ASN A 233 -11.26 10.78 -11.20
CA ASN A 233 -11.73 12.16 -11.32
C ASN A 233 -10.68 13.10 -10.71
N TYR A 234 -9.65 13.40 -11.50
CA TYR A 234 -8.53 14.24 -11.06
C TYR A 234 -8.61 15.63 -11.64
N VAL A 235 -8.35 16.64 -10.82
CA VAL A 235 -8.35 18.06 -11.23
C VAL A 235 -7.00 18.67 -10.96
N LYS A 236 -6.45 19.37 -11.97
CA LYS A 236 -5.19 20.10 -11.88
C LYS A 236 -5.31 21.41 -12.68
N HIS A 237 -5.08 22.54 -12.01
CA HIS A 237 -5.09 23.89 -12.63
C HIS A 237 -6.36 24.16 -13.47
N GLY A 238 -7.52 23.68 -13.00
CA GLY A 238 -8.80 23.79 -13.69
C GLY A 238 -9.06 22.76 -14.79
N GLU A 239 -8.06 21.99 -15.20
CA GLU A 239 -8.23 20.88 -16.13
C GLU A 239 -8.68 19.62 -15.39
N ARG A 240 -9.67 18.90 -15.95
CA ARG A 240 -10.24 17.69 -15.40
C ARG A 240 -9.85 16.47 -16.21
N PHE A 241 -9.29 15.47 -15.53
CA PHE A 241 -8.93 14.16 -16.09
C PHE A 241 -9.92 13.13 -15.54
N PHE A 242 -10.73 12.58 -16.41
CA PHE A 242 -11.81 11.67 -16.05
C PHE A 242 -11.84 10.43 -16.94
N GLY A 243 -12.25 9.28 -16.37
CA GLY A 243 -12.39 8.03 -17.12
C GLY A 243 -11.06 7.35 -17.45
N GLU A 244 -9.97 7.76 -16.83
CA GLU A 244 -8.66 7.15 -17.04
C GLU A 244 -8.58 5.75 -16.45
N SER A 245 -7.90 4.85 -17.15
CA SER A 245 -7.55 3.53 -16.62
C SER A 245 -6.63 3.66 -15.39
N LYS A 246 -6.61 2.65 -14.52
CA LYS A 246 -5.68 2.63 -13.37
C LYS A 246 -4.22 2.86 -13.75
N GLN A 247 -3.81 2.38 -14.91
CA GLN A 247 -2.47 2.60 -15.44
C GLN A 247 -2.20 4.07 -15.76
N GLN A 248 -3.16 4.73 -16.40
CA GLN A 248 -3.06 6.16 -16.70
C GLN A 248 -3.06 7.00 -15.43
N GLN A 249 -3.90 6.64 -14.46
CA GLN A 249 -3.95 7.29 -13.14
C GLN A 249 -2.61 7.18 -12.39
N ALA A 250 -2.03 5.98 -12.33
CA ALA A 250 -0.72 5.76 -11.70
C ALA A 250 0.42 6.48 -12.46
N LYS A 251 0.37 6.45 -13.80
CA LYS A 251 1.32 7.19 -14.66
C LYS A 251 1.24 8.69 -14.40
N ARG A 252 0.04 9.25 -14.35
CA ARG A 252 -0.17 10.68 -14.08
C ARG A 252 0.37 11.04 -12.70
N ALA A 253 0.00 10.28 -11.66
CA ALA A 253 0.51 10.51 -10.30
C ALA A 253 2.05 10.50 -10.25
N TYR A 254 2.69 9.57 -10.95
CA TYR A 254 4.15 9.52 -11.04
C TYR A 254 4.75 10.78 -11.68
N PHE A 255 4.14 11.29 -12.75
CA PHE A 255 4.64 12.49 -13.46
C PHE A 255 4.33 13.80 -12.75
N GLU A 256 3.48 13.80 -11.72
CA GLU A 256 3.31 14.98 -10.86
C GLU A 256 4.54 15.28 -10.00
N ARG A 257 5.45 14.32 -9.82
CA ARG A 257 6.71 14.48 -9.08
C ARG A 257 6.53 14.97 -7.64
N LEU A 258 5.45 14.54 -7.01
CA LEU A 258 5.11 14.91 -5.64
C LEU A 258 5.66 13.94 -4.59
N GLU A 259 6.32 12.87 -5.01
CA GLU A 259 6.91 11.89 -4.10
C GLU A 259 8.03 12.49 -3.25
N VAL A 260 8.03 12.16 -1.96
CA VAL A 260 9.08 12.53 -1.00
C VAL A 260 9.72 11.27 -0.46
N VAL A 261 11.04 11.19 -0.54
CA VAL A 261 11.83 10.17 0.16
C VAL A 261 12.24 10.77 1.49
N GLY A 262 11.51 10.41 2.56
CA GLY A 262 11.79 10.86 3.91
C GLY A 262 12.76 9.94 4.66
N LYS A 263 12.79 10.10 5.99
CA LYS A 263 13.57 9.21 6.87
C LYS A 263 13.08 7.77 6.69
N LYS A 264 14.03 6.88 6.43
CA LYS A 264 13.73 5.46 6.24
C LYS A 264 13.49 4.83 7.62
N PRO A 265 12.32 4.19 7.87
CA PRO A 265 12.12 3.47 9.12
C PRO A 265 12.99 2.22 9.17
N GLU A 266 13.45 1.89 10.37
CA GLU A 266 14.25 0.69 10.62
C GLU A 266 13.34 -0.42 11.12
N TYR A 267 13.24 -1.50 10.34
CA TYR A 267 12.50 -2.70 10.70
C TYR A 267 13.48 -3.77 11.17
N TYR A 268 13.19 -4.39 12.30
CA TYR A 268 13.97 -5.52 12.79
C TYR A 268 13.24 -6.81 12.43
N TYR A 269 13.91 -7.62 11.64
CA TYR A 269 13.40 -8.92 11.24
C TYR A 269 14.17 -10.02 11.98
N SER A 270 13.45 -11.05 12.42
CA SER A 270 14.06 -12.21 13.05
C SER A 270 13.54 -13.49 12.42
N ASP A 271 14.28 -14.58 12.64
CA ASP A 271 13.80 -15.91 12.31
C ASP A 271 12.73 -16.41 13.32
N GLY A 272 12.23 -17.64 13.14
CA GLY A 272 11.23 -18.24 14.03
C GLY A 272 11.74 -18.54 15.45
N PHE A 273 13.05 -18.39 15.71
CA PHE A 273 13.67 -18.53 17.04
C PHE A 273 14.00 -17.18 17.68
N GLY A 274 13.69 -16.06 17.02
CA GLY A 274 13.96 -14.70 17.48
C GLY A 274 15.38 -14.20 17.20
N LEU A 275 16.18 -14.94 16.40
CA LEU A 275 17.52 -14.49 16.01
C LEU A 275 17.41 -13.43 14.90
N PRO A 276 18.12 -12.29 15.01
CA PRO A 276 18.08 -11.25 13.98
C PRO A 276 18.54 -11.77 12.62
N LEU A 277 17.77 -11.46 11.59
CA LEU A 277 18.15 -11.72 10.21
C LEU A 277 19.08 -10.65 9.68
N LYS A 278 20.12 -11.09 8.96
CA LYS A 278 21.06 -10.19 8.31
C LYS A 278 20.49 -9.64 7.00
N ASP A 279 21.03 -8.54 6.55
CA ASP A 279 20.64 -7.84 5.32
C ASP A 279 20.72 -8.71 4.05
N ASP A 280 21.62 -9.66 3.99
CA ASP A 280 21.80 -10.60 2.87
C ASP A 280 20.81 -11.79 2.91
N GLU A 281 20.19 -12.05 4.07
CA GLU A 281 19.14 -13.06 4.25
C GLU A 281 17.75 -12.52 3.89
N LEU A 282 17.61 -11.18 3.82
CA LEU A 282 16.34 -10.54 3.47
C LEU A 282 16.14 -10.49 1.95
N TYR A 283 14.92 -10.74 1.54
CA TYR A 283 14.51 -10.55 0.17
C TYR A 283 14.75 -9.11 -0.27
N LYS A 284 15.62 -8.96 -1.24
CA LYS A 284 15.82 -7.69 -1.94
C LYS A 284 15.33 -7.90 -3.36
N PRO A 285 14.38 -7.09 -3.84
CA PRO A 285 14.06 -7.09 -5.24
C PRO A 285 15.33 -6.77 -6.01
N HIS A 286 15.74 -7.67 -6.91
CA HIS A 286 17.00 -7.51 -7.63
C HIS A 286 17.01 -6.28 -8.52
N TYR A 287 15.83 -5.76 -8.91
CA TYR A 287 15.72 -4.63 -9.83
C TYR A 287 14.49 -3.78 -9.55
N ARG A 288 14.70 -2.46 -9.56
CA ARG A 288 13.62 -1.50 -9.76
C ARG A 288 13.54 -1.21 -11.24
N ARG A 289 12.34 -1.34 -11.80
CA ARG A 289 12.05 -0.91 -13.16
C ARG A 289 11.20 0.33 -13.13
N ILE A 290 11.53 1.25 -14.03
CA ILE A 290 10.59 2.27 -14.46
C ILE A 290 10.12 1.85 -15.85
N CYS A 291 8.83 1.61 -16.01
CA CYS A 291 8.27 1.43 -17.34
C CYS A 291 8.33 2.79 -18.07
N LEU A 292 9.17 2.89 -19.09
CA LEU A 292 9.33 4.12 -19.87
C LEU A 292 8.03 4.56 -20.56
N THR A 293 7.11 3.61 -20.80
CA THR A 293 5.83 3.90 -21.43
C THR A 293 4.78 4.41 -20.43
N CYS A 294 4.73 3.88 -19.22
CA CYS A 294 3.69 4.22 -18.24
C CYS A 294 4.22 4.88 -16.94
N GLY A 295 5.53 5.03 -16.77
CA GLY A 295 6.14 5.61 -15.60
C GLY A 295 6.00 4.78 -14.32
N SER A 296 5.34 3.62 -14.37
CA SER A 296 5.16 2.77 -13.19
C SER A 296 6.50 2.27 -12.67
N ARG A 297 6.71 2.39 -11.37
CA ARG A 297 7.87 1.80 -10.68
C ARG A 297 7.52 0.37 -10.30
N LEU A 298 8.14 -0.58 -10.98
CA LEU A 298 7.99 -1.99 -10.70
C LEU A 298 9.18 -2.50 -9.89
N ILE A 299 8.90 -3.20 -8.82
CA ILE A 299 9.89 -4.01 -8.13
C ILE A 299 9.83 -5.40 -8.75
N CYS A 300 10.91 -5.83 -9.37
CA CYS A 300 10.95 -7.04 -10.17
C CYS A 300 12.16 -7.90 -9.75
N ASN A 301 11.96 -9.20 -9.64
CA ASN A 301 13.02 -10.19 -9.33
C ASN A 301 13.77 -10.67 -10.58
N GLY A 302 13.53 -10.06 -11.71
CA GLY A 302 14.01 -10.51 -13.00
C GLY A 302 12.89 -11.03 -13.89
N CYS A 303 13.17 -11.16 -15.18
CA CYS A 303 12.18 -11.53 -16.20
C CYS A 303 11.64 -12.95 -16.09
N SER A 304 12.31 -13.84 -15.33
CA SER A 304 11.85 -15.20 -15.06
C SER A 304 10.53 -15.26 -14.29
N ASP A 305 10.22 -14.24 -13.51
CA ASP A 305 9.07 -14.25 -12.63
C ASP A 305 7.74 -13.92 -13.31
N CYS A 306 7.76 -13.14 -14.36
CA CYS A 306 6.54 -12.77 -15.08
C CYS A 306 6.45 -13.37 -16.50
N GLY A 307 7.54 -13.87 -17.07
CA GLY A 307 7.59 -14.51 -18.39
C GLY A 307 7.12 -13.64 -19.57
N LYS A 308 6.79 -12.38 -19.32
CA LYS A 308 6.12 -11.49 -20.27
C LYS A 308 6.85 -10.17 -20.51
N CYS A 309 7.81 -9.85 -19.67
CA CYS A 309 8.55 -8.59 -19.77
C CYS A 309 9.83 -8.82 -20.59
N THR A 310 9.89 -8.19 -21.75
CA THR A 310 11.09 -8.22 -22.63
C THR A 310 11.97 -7.00 -22.43
N ASP A 311 11.62 -6.09 -21.51
CA ASP A 311 12.36 -4.87 -21.26
C ASP A 311 13.67 -5.18 -20.55
N GLU A 312 14.71 -4.44 -20.87
CA GLU A 312 15.99 -4.52 -20.17
C GLU A 312 15.79 -4.22 -18.68
N ILE A 313 16.41 -5.06 -17.86
CA ILE A 313 16.47 -4.87 -16.42
C ILE A 313 17.47 -3.75 -16.17
N VAL A 314 17.03 -2.66 -15.58
CA VAL A 314 17.88 -1.53 -15.26
C VAL A 314 18.31 -1.58 -13.79
N SER A 315 19.58 -1.30 -13.54
CA SER A 315 20.12 -1.20 -12.19
C SER A 315 19.54 0.02 -11.45
N GLU A 316 19.62 0.03 -10.14
CA GLU A 316 19.20 1.17 -9.33
C GLU A 316 19.92 2.47 -9.71
N LYS A 317 21.16 2.37 -10.19
CA LYS A 317 21.96 3.49 -10.70
C LYS A 317 21.37 4.06 -11.99
N GLU A 318 20.90 3.21 -12.91
CA GLU A 318 20.27 3.63 -14.16
C GLU A 318 18.89 4.23 -13.92
N VAL A 319 18.15 3.73 -12.92
CA VAL A 319 16.90 4.33 -12.47
C VAL A 319 17.10 5.74 -11.94
N LYS A 320 18.14 5.96 -11.11
CA LYS A 320 18.52 7.30 -10.61
C LYS A 320 18.90 8.24 -11.76
N ALA A 321 19.70 7.76 -12.70
CA ALA A 321 20.13 8.54 -13.86
C ALA A 321 18.94 8.90 -14.78
N PHE A 322 17.93 8.04 -14.87
CA PHE A 322 16.69 8.34 -15.58
C PHE A 322 15.86 9.40 -14.86
N ASP A 323 15.71 9.29 -13.53
CA ASP A 323 14.99 10.25 -12.70
C ASP A 323 15.66 11.65 -12.74
N GLU A 324 16.98 11.72 -12.83
CA GLU A 324 17.73 12.97 -12.95
C GLU A 324 17.54 13.65 -14.32
N ARG A 325 17.54 12.86 -15.41
CA ARG A 325 17.29 13.40 -16.77
C ARG A 325 15.87 13.87 -16.99
N ALA A 326 14.91 13.28 -16.31
CA ALA A 326 13.49 13.69 -16.40
C ALA A 326 13.18 14.96 -15.59
N LYS A 327 14.17 15.50 -14.85
CA LYS A 327 14.11 16.80 -14.15
C LYS A 327 14.60 17.97 -14.99
N LEU A 328 15.24 17.70 -16.16
CA LEU A 328 15.64 18.65 -17.16
C LEU A 328 14.58 18.80 -18.26
#